data_05580c6af115023e5f39f0e7ac55fedf
#
_entry.id   05580c6af115023e5f39f0e7ac55fedf
#
_cell.length_a   1.000
_cell.length_b   1.000
_cell.length_c   1.000
_cell.angle_alpha   90.00
_cell.angle_beta   90.00
_cell.angle_gamma   90.00
#
_symmetry.space_group_name_H-M   'P 1'
#
loop_
_entity.id
_entity.type
_entity.pdbx_description
1 polymer ?
#
loop_
_entity_poly.entity_id
_entity_poly.type
_entity_poly.pdbx_seq_one_letter_code
_entity_poly.pdbx_strand_id
1 'polypeptide(L)'
;MKTQIAWCAAVVLLAGLIACGRDDRRRGPEITTPYAAVLLDNGNLYYGKLVNAGSSFPELTDVYYIQSQVNQETKAVTSVLVRRGSEWHGPDRMFLNQHHIVLIEPVGTSSKVAQLIEADKQSKH
;
A
#
# COMPACT_ATOMS: atom_id res chain seq x y z
N MET A 1 34.92 34.31 63.69
CA MET A 1 35.46 33.96 62.38
C MET A 1 34.83 32.64 61.96
N LYS A 2 33.81 32.70 61.22
CA LYS A 2 33.08 31.54 60.76
C LYS A 2 33.01 31.56 59.25
N THR A 3 33.80 30.71 58.65
CA THR A 3 33.76 30.45 57.18
C THR A 3 32.52 29.62 56.89
N GLN A 4 31.56 30.24 56.25
CA GLN A 4 30.39 29.56 55.71
C GLN A 4 30.77 28.91 54.40
N ILE A 5 30.86 27.60 54.42
CA ILE A 5 31.04 26.80 53.24
C ILE A 5 29.70 26.66 52.54
N ALA A 6 29.48 27.38 51.48
CA ALA A 6 28.31 27.23 50.62
C ALA A 6 28.41 25.93 49.85
N TRP A 7 27.54 25.00 50.17
CA TRP A 7 27.36 23.80 49.36
C TRP A 7 26.49 24.12 48.15
N CYS A 8 27.13 24.30 47.02
CA CYS A 8 26.39 24.33 45.76
C CYS A 8 26.03 22.88 45.40
N ALA A 9 24.79 22.53 45.68
CA ALA A 9 24.19 21.32 45.16
C ALA A 9 23.97 21.48 43.67
N ALA A 10 24.85 20.92 42.87
CA ALA A 10 24.67 20.78 41.45
C ALA A 10 23.59 19.73 41.17
N VAL A 11 22.38 20.17 40.96
CA VAL A 11 21.31 19.32 40.44
C VAL A 11 21.60 19.08 38.95
N VAL A 12 22.22 17.95 38.65
CA VAL A 12 22.34 17.47 37.27
C VAL A 12 20.98 16.97 36.85
N LEU A 13 20.21 17.81 36.15
CA LEU A 13 19.04 17.40 35.39
C LEU A 13 19.51 16.52 34.25
N LEU A 14 19.44 15.20 34.44
CA LEU A 14 19.50 14.23 33.36
C LEU A 14 18.20 14.39 32.56
N ALA A 15 18.23 15.30 31.55
CA ALA A 15 17.23 15.32 30.52
C ALA A 15 17.36 14.00 29.73
N GLY A 16 16.58 13.00 30.09
CA GLY A 16 16.42 11.81 29.32
C GLY A 16 15.89 12.17 27.94
N LEU A 17 16.79 12.17 26.96
CA LEU A 17 16.39 12.13 25.56
C LEU A 17 15.65 10.80 25.35
N ILE A 18 14.33 10.87 25.47
CA ILE A 18 13.45 9.84 24.92
C ILE A 18 13.60 10.00 23.41
N ALA A 19 14.60 9.31 22.86
CA ALA A 19 14.63 9.04 21.44
C ALA A 19 13.37 8.20 21.17
N CYS A 20 12.30 8.85 20.73
CA CYS A 20 11.22 8.19 20.03
C CYS A 20 11.86 7.55 18.80
N GLY A 21 12.34 6.34 18.97
CA GLY A 21 12.69 5.49 17.85
C GLY A 21 11.45 5.41 16.97
N ARG A 22 11.47 6.11 15.84
CA ARG A 22 10.47 5.89 14.80
C ARG A 22 10.54 4.41 14.49
N ASP A 23 9.45 3.74 14.76
CA ASP A 23 9.30 2.32 14.49
C ASP A 23 9.27 2.11 12.98
N ASP A 24 10.45 2.10 12.36
CA ASP A 24 10.63 1.86 10.92
C ASP A 24 10.07 0.48 10.48
N ARG A 25 9.78 -0.38 11.45
CA ARG A 25 9.20 -1.70 11.21
C ARG A 25 7.75 -1.64 10.72
N ARG A 26 7.07 -0.49 10.86
CA ARG A 26 5.71 -0.26 10.37
C ARG A 26 5.65 0.40 9.01
N ARG A 27 6.80 0.81 8.46
CA ARG A 27 6.88 1.29 7.09
C ARG A 27 6.97 0.09 6.17
N GLY A 28 5.88 -0.19 5.48
CA GLY A 28 5.89 -1.12 4.36
C GLY A 28 6.76 -0.63 3.21
N PRO A 29 6.84 -1.38 2.11
CA PRO A 29 7.61 -0.97 0.95
C PRO A 29 7.16 0.40 0.45
N GLU A 30 8.13 1.23 0.07
CA GLU A 30 7.85 2.53 -0.57
C GLU A 30 7.55 2.30 -2.04
N ILE A 31 6.32 2.58 -2.44
CA ILE A 31 5.87 2.51 -3.83
C ILE A 31 5.85 3.93 -4.38
N THR A 32 6.76 4.22 -5.30
CA THR A 32 6.89 5.55 -5.93
C THR A 32 6.08 5.69 -7.20
N THR A 33 5.56 4.58 -7.74
CA THR A 33 4.69 4.56 -8.91
C THR A 33 3.23 4.85 -8.52
N PRO A 34 2.41 5.38 -9.44
CA PRO A 34 1.00 5.66 -9.17
C PRO A 34 0.19 4.42 -8.74
N TYR A 35 0.59 3.24 -9.23
CA TYR A 35 -0.09 1.97 -8.97
C TYR A 35 0.87 0.93 -8.45
N ALA A 36 0.35 0.02 -7.63
CA ALA A 36 1.02 -1.19 -7.17
C ALA A 36 0.25 -2.44 -7.58
N ALA A 37 0.97 -3.54 -7.74
CA ALA A 37 0.42 -4.87 -7.86
C ALA A 37 0.54 -5.57 -6.51
N VAL A 38 -0.54 -6.18 -6.04
CA VAL A 38 -0.60 -6.91 -4.77
C VAL A 38 -1.08 -8.32 -5.03
N LEU A 39 -0.22 -9.30 -4.78
CA LEU A 39 -0.55 -10.71 -4.89
C LEU A 39 -0.92 -11.27 -3.53
N LEU A 40 -2.07 -11.93 -3.47
CA LEU A 40 -2.54 -12.63 -2.28
C LEU A 40 -2.22 -14.12 -2.33
N ASP A 41 -2.19 -14.77 -1.18
CA ASP A 41 -1.89 -16.19 -1.02
C ASP A 41 -2.92 -17.13 -1.69
N ASN A 42 -4.12 -16.64 -1.99
CA ASN A 42 -5.12 -17.34 -2.77
C ASN A 42 -4.91 -17.24 -4.30
N GLY A 43 -3.81 -16.61 -4.74
CA GLY A 43 -3.47 -16.42 -6.15
C GLY A 43 -4.13 -15.20 -6.83
N ASN A 44 -4.95 -14.45 -6.12
CA ASN A 44 -5.54 -13.24 -6.68
C ASN A 44 -4.51 -12.10 -6.74
N LEU A 45 -4.42 -11.47 -7.90
CA LEU A 45 -3.56 -10.31 -8.16
C LEU A 45 -4.42 -9.08 -8.43
N TYR A 46 -4.21 -8.05 -7.64
CA TYR A 46 -4.91 -6.78 -7.76
C TYR A 46 -3.94 -5.66 -8.08
N TYR A 47 -4.41 -4.67 -8.83
CA TYR A 47 -3.69 -3.45 -9.16
C TYR A 47 -4.46 -2.25 -8.65
N GLY A 48 -3.77 -1.26 -8.13
CA GLY A 48 -4.41 -0.04 -7.63
C GLY A 48 -3.45 0.87 -6.93
N LYS A 49 -3.99 1.94 -6.34
CA LYS A 49 -3.22 2.85 -5.49
C LYS A 49 -3.12 2.24 -4.11
N LEU A 50 -1.90 1.95 -3.68
CA LEU A 50 -1.65 1.34 -2.37
C LEU A 50 -1.34 2.43 -1.33
N VAL A 51 -2.06 2.38 -0.23
CA VAL A 51 -1.89 3.26 0.93
C VAL A 51 -1.65 2.43 2.18
N ASN A 52 -0.82 2.93 3.08
CA ASN A 52 -0.51 2.29 4.37
C ASN A 52 0.02 0.85 4.21
N ALA A 53 0.96 0.65 3.28
CA ALA A 53 1.53 -0.66 2.96
C ALA A 53 2.11 -1.41 4.17
N GLY A 54 2.59 -0.70 5.20
CA GLY A 54 3.13 -1.27 6.44
C GLY A 54 2.11 -1.51 7.56
N SER A 55 0.83 -1.23 7.32
CA SER A 55 -0.21 -1.45 8.33
C SER A 55 -0.72 -2.89 8.32
N SER A 56 -1.46 -3.27 9.37
CA SER A 56 -2.12 -4.58 9.43
C SER A 56 -3.16 -4.76 8.32
N PHE A 57 -3.73 -3.65 7.84
CA PHE A 57 -4.72 -3.63 6.78
C PHE A 57 -4.35 -2.56 5.74
N PRO A 58 -3.38 -2.83 4.86
CA PRO A 58 -3.11 -1.96 3.72
C PRO A 58 -4.38 -1.72 2.91
N GLU A 59 -4.50 -0.51 2.39
CA GLU A 59 -5.67 -0.09 1.62
C GLU A 59 -5.31 0.03 0.14
N LEU A 60 -6.15 -0.52 -0.72
CA LEU A 60 -6.02 -0.43 -2.17
C LEU A 60 -7.25 0.29 -2.73
N THR A 61 -7.01 1.39 -3.44
CA THR A 61 -8.04 2.18 -4.11
C THR A 61 -7.87 2.13 -5.63
N ASP A 62 -8.88 2.52 -6.38
CA ASP A 62 -8.88 2.38 -7.85
C ASP A 62 -8.47 0.96 -8.28
N VAL A 63 -9.17 -0.04 -7.78
CA VAL A 63 -8.75 -1.44 -7.85
C VAL A 63 -9.13 -2.05 -9.19
N TYR A 64 -8.17 -2.72 -9.80
CA TYR A 64 -8.31 -3.49 -11.03
C TYR A 64 -7.79 -4.91 -10.84
N TYR A 65 -8.27 -5.82 -11.65
CA TYR A 65 -7.75 -7.18 -11.76
C TYR A 65 -7.85 -7.65 -13.21
N ILE A 66 -7.10 -8.68 -13.54
CA ILE A 66 -7.15 -9.29 -14.88
C ILE A 66 -8.10 -10.48 -14.83
N GLN A 67 -9.05 -10.49 -15.73
CA GLN A 67 -9.96 -11.59 -15.95
C GLN A 67 -9.69 -12.23 -17.32
N SER A 68 -9.54 -13.55 -17.32
CA SER A 68 -9.41 -14.32 -18.56
C SER A 68 -10.80 -14.66 -19.10
N GLN A 69 -11.01 -14.40 -20.38
CA GLN A 69 -12.23 -14.74 -21.11
C GLN A 69 -11.90 -15.73 -22.21
N VAL A 70 -12.70 -16.77 -22.33
CA VAL A 70 -12.58 -17.77 -23.39
C VAL A 70 -13.67 -17.53 -24.43
N ASN A 71 -13.25 -17.30 -25.67
CA ASN A 71 -14.20 -17.28 -26.78
C ASN A 71 -14.68 -18.72 -27.03
N GLN A 72 -15.99 -18.93 -26.94
CA GLN A 72 -16.57 -20.27 -27.03
C GLN A 72 -16.47 -20.87 -28.45
N GLU A 73 -16.41 -20.03 -29.48
CA GLU A 73 -16.33 -20.46 -30.87
C GLU A 73 -14.89 -20.78 -31.27
N THR A 74 -13.97 -19.86 -31.02
CA THR A 74 -12.57 -19.97 -31.44
C THR A 74 -11.66 -20.64 -30.42
N LYS A 75 -12.14 -20.81 -29.15
CA LYS A 75 -11.35 -21.28 -27.99
C LYS A 75 -10.17 -20.37 -27.67
N ALA A 76 -10.09 -19.19 -28.25
CA ALA A 76 -9.08 -18.21 -27.93
C ALA A 76 -9.29 -17.68 -26.51
N VAL A 77 -8.19 -17.55 -25.76
CA VAL A 77 -8.18 -16.95 -24.41
C VAL A 77 -7.72 -15.51 -24.55
N THR A 78 -8.54 -14.58 -24.08
CA THR A 78 -8.21 -13.16 -23.97
C THR A 78 -8.20 -12.72 -22.53
N SER A 79 -7.29 -11.82 -22.16
CA SER A 79 -7.23 -11.24 -20.83
C SER A 79 -7.70 -9.80 -20.90
N VAL A 80 -8.64 -9.43 -20.04
CA VAL A 80 -9.18 -8.08 -19.93
C VAL A 80 -8.91 -7.52 -18.53
N LEU A 81 -8.59 -6.25 -18.47
CA LEU A 81 -8.48 -5.53 -17.20
C LEU A 81 -9.88 -5.10 -16.77
N VAL A 82 -10.27 -5.48 -15.57
CA VAL A 82 -11.59 -5.17 -15.00
C VAL A 82 -11.42 -4.28 -13.79
N ARG A 83 -12.18 -3.18 -13.73
CA ARG A 83 -12.25 -2.33 -12.56
C ARG A 83 -13.23 -2.91 -11.55
N ARG A 84 -12.83 -2.94 -10.29
CA ARG A 84 -13.75 -3.20 -9.19
C ARG A 84 -14.66 -2.00 -8.92
N GLY A 85 -15.86 -2.26 -8.42
CA GLY A 85 -16.83 -1.24 -8.07
C GLY A 85 -18.24 -1.50 -8.63
N SER A 86 -18.35 -2.44 -9.56
CA SER A 86 -19.65 -2.87 -10.13
C SER A 86 -20.28 -4.04 -9.38
N GLU A 87 -19.62 -4.57 -8.36
CA GLU A 87 -20.18 -5.59 -7.49
C GLU A 87 -21.41 -5.02 -6.74
N TRP A 88 -22.31 -5.88 -6.33
CA TRP A 88 -23.58 -5.50 -5.71
C TRP A 88 -23.43 -4.61 -4.47
N HIS A 89 -22.35 -4.75 -3.72
CA HIS A 89 -22.05 -3.90 -2.57
C HIS A 89 -21.26 -2.62 -2.94
N GLY A 90 -20.93 -2.40 -4.23
CA GLY A 90 -20.34 -1.18 -4.76
C GLY A 90 -19.04 -0.74 -4.06
N PRO A 91 -18.01 -1.59 -3.94
CA PRO A 91 -16.81 -1.22 -3.20
C PRO A 91 -16.02 -0.14 -3.92
N ASP A 92 -15.58 0.88 -3.19
CA ASP A 92 -14.69 1.93 -3.70
C ASP A 92 -13.21 1.66 -3.36
N ARG A 93 -12.96 0.75 -2.42
CA ARG A 93 -11.64 0.38 -1.92
C ARG A 93 -11.63 -1.03 -1.34
N MET A 94 -10.43 -1.56 -1.15
CA MET A 94 -10.20 -2.82 -0.46
C MET A 94 -9.26 -2.62 0.71
N PHE A 95 -9.60 -3.17 1.85
CA PHE A 95 -8.66 -3.36 2.95
C PHE A 95 -8.13 -4.79 2.89
N LEU A 96 -6.82 -4.93 2.78
CA LEU A 96 -6.17 -6.23 2.67
C LEU A 96 -5.64 -6.65 4.03
N ASN A 97 -5.73 -7.92 4.35
CA ASN A 97 -5.03 -8.44 5.52
C ASN A 97 -3.56 -8.68 5.14
N GLN A 98 -2.64 -7.99 5.82
CA GLN A 98 -1.20 -8.09 5.53
C GLN A 98 -0.66 -9.53 5.60
N HIS A 99 -1.27 -10.40 6.42
CA HIS A 99 -0.84 -11.79 6.55
C HIS A 99 -1.11 -12.65 5.31
N HIS A 100 -1.98 -12.19 4.42
CA HIS A 100 -2.33 -12.87 3.17
C HIS A 100 -1.67 -12.24 1.94
N ILE A 101 -0.84 -11.22 2.11
CA ILE A 101 -0.08 -10.61 1.02
C ILE A 101 1.21 -11.38 0.82
N VAL A 102 1.41 -11.93 -0.37
CA VAL A 102 2.62 -12.65 -0.76
C VAL A 102 3.69 -11.67 -1.24
N LEU A 103 3.30 -10.73 -2.11
CA LEU A 103 4.21 -9.70 -2.62
C LEU A 103 3.47 -8.41 -2.98
N ILE A 104 4.22 -7.32 -2.97
CA ILE A 104 3.80 -6.01 -3.46
C ILE A 104 4.86 -5.55 -4.45
N GLU A 105 4.44 -5.17 -5.64
CA GLU A 105 5.32 -4.71 -6.71
C GLU A 105 4.87 -3.36 -7.25
N PRO A 106 5.79 -2.44 -7.58
CA PRO A 106 5.43 -1.24 -8.30
C PRO A 106 4.97 -1.57 -9.72
N VAL A 107 3.90 -0.92 -10.18
CA VAL A 107 3.45 -1.01 -11.57
C VAL A 107 4.20 0.06 -12.38
N GLY A 108 5.04 -0.35 -13.32
CA GLY A 108 5.76 0.58 -14.17
C GLY A 108 4.82 1.49 -14.95
N THR A 109 5.14 2.77 -15.05
CA THR A 109 4.28 3.78 -15.70
C THR A 109 4.06 3.54 -17.18
N SER A 110 4.97 2.86 -17.85
CA SER A 110 4.87 2.46 -19.27
C SER A 110 4.33 1.02 -19.46
N SER A 111 3.96 0.35 -18.38
CA SER A 111 3.44 -1.03 -18.44
C SER A 111 2.07 -1.07 -19.12
N LYS A 112 1.74 -2.25 -19.66
CA LYS A 112 0.41 -2.49 -20.24
C LYS A 112 -0.73 -2.22 -19.26
N VAL A 113 -0.55 -2.62 -17.99
CA VAL A 113 -1.54 -2.40 -16.93
C VAL A 113 -1.74 -0.90 -16.69
N ALA A 114 -0.66 -0.13 -16.54
CA ALA A 114 -0.77 1.31 -16.33
C ALA A 114 -1.49 2.01 -17.49
N GLN A 115 -1.15 1.65 -18.74
CA GLN A 115 -1.81 2.20 -19.93
C GLN A 115 -3.32 1.89 -19.97
N LEU A 116 -3.70 0.66 -19.63
CA LEU A 116 -5.11 0.26 -19.61
C LEU A 116 -5.89 0.95 -18.48
N ILE A 117 -5.29 1.14 -17.30
CA ILE A 117 -5.92 1.89 -16.20
C ILE A 117 -6.16 3.34 -16.62
N GLU A 118 -5.17 4.00 -17.20
CA GLU A 118 -5.31 5.38 -17.65
C GLU A 118 -6.38 5.50 -18.76
N ALA A 119 -6.42 4.56 -19.69
CA ALA A 119 -7.45 4.53 -20.73
C ALA A 119 -8.86 4.36 -20.15
N ASP A 120 -9.05 3.49 -19.16
CA ASP A 120 -10.34 3.30 -18.49
C ASP A 120 -10.78 4.57 -17.75
N LYS A 121 -9.86 5.29 -17.12
CA LYS A 121 -10.16 6.55 -16.44
C LYS A 121 -10.58 7.64 -17.41
N GLN A 122 -9.93 7.75 -18.56
CA GLN A 122 -10.27 8.73 -19.59
C GLN A 122 -11.64 8.47 -20.24
N SER A 123 -12.05 7.20 -20.36
CA SER A 123 -13.33 6.84 -20.98
C SER A 123 -14.55 7.19 -20.14
N LYS A 124 -14.38 7.58 -18.88
CA LYS A 124 -15.47 7.90 -17.91
C LYS A 124 -15.72 9.39 -17.71
N HIS A 125 -15.06 10.22 -18.50
CA HIS A 125 -15.26 11.67 -18.51
C HIS A 125 -16.05 12.14 -19.73
#